data_fbefe1a1b9153199986c5fd96aa9e3ae
#
_entry.id   fbefe1a1b9153199986c5fd96aa9e3ae
#
_cell.length_a   1.000
_cell.length_b   1.000
_cell.length_c   1.000
_cell.angle_alpha   90.00
_cell.angle_beta   90.00
_cell.angle_gamma   90.00
#
_symmetry.space_group_name_H-M   'P 1'
#
loop_
_entity.id
_entity.type
_entity.pdbx_description
1 polymer ?
#
loop_
_entity_poly.entity_id
_entity_poly.type
_entity_poly.pdbx_seq_one_letter_code
_entity_poly.pdbx_strand_id
1 'polypeptide(L)'
;RGTDFFHTQYSQLDANGVTPLSLPQRSRLYGLVDGDLIFSIEEDWTRPRWKGDDKPVTFTAGSLVSATPSALKPLKANEIFGNDCDPCLLLASGPRRSIDQVAVTDHRVIAVVYENVRASVMTFVDRGEWGWRSAALPTIENASAALVATSDSGDQLFYSVEGFTTPTSLKLADAVAATAETVKALPARFDASGLMVEQHEATSKDGTKIPYFIVTKKGHKHDGSNPTLLHAYGGFQLSKLPVYDPIVGKLWLERGGTYVVANIRGGGEFGPAWHEAALKANRQRAYDDYFAVAEDLIKRGLTSPRRLGAYGRSNGGLLMGVAMTQRPDLWNAVVVESPLLDMMRYHLLPAGASW
;
A
#
# COMPACT_ATOMS: atom_id res chain seq x y z
N ARG A 1 -21.78 5.06 8.19
CA ARG A 1 -22.22 6.05 7.22
C ARG A 1 -21.02 6.84 6.73
N GLY A 2 -20.70 6.77 5.41
CA GLY A 2 -19.72 7.66 4.78
C GLY A 2 -20.22 9.11 4.85
N THR A 3 -19.37 10.03 5.28
CA THR A 3 -19.66 11.47 5.32
C THR A 3 -19.06 12.19 4.13
N ASP A 4 -17.93 11.68 3.61
CA ASP A 4 -17.30 12.04 2.34
C ASP A 4 -16.42 10.87 1.86
N PHE A 5 -15.51 11.12 0.91
CA PHE A 5 -14.64 10.09 0.33
C PHE A 5 -13.66 9.44 1.35
N PHE A 6 -13.27 10.16 2.40
CA PHE A 6 -12.25 9.73 3.37
C PHE A 6 -12.78 9.52 4.79
N HIS A 7 -14.02 9.96 5.11
CA HIS A 7 -14.55 9.95 6.46
C HIS A 7 -15.76 9.04 6.60
N THR A 8 -15.75 8.21 7.66
CA THR A 8 -16.84 7.28 7.98
C THR A 8 -17.20 7.37 9.45
N GLN A 9 -18.48 7.43 9.76
CA GLN A 9 -19.01 7.32 11.13
C GLN A 9 -19.63 5.93 11.33
N TYR A 10 -19.20 5.24 12.36
CA TYR A 10 -19.71 3.92 12.76
C TYR A 10 -20.63 4.03 13.96
N SER A 11 -21.62 3.13 14.02
CA SER A 11 -22.56 3.02 15.14
C SER A 11 -22.90 1.57 15.37
N GLN A 12 -23.11 1.21 16.62
CA GLN A 12 -23.66 -0.08 17.03
C GLN A 12 -25.20 0.01 17.08
N LEU A 13 -25.88 -0.98 16.53
CA LEU A 13 -27.32 -1.17 16.68
C LEU A 13 -27.55 -2.36 17.63
N ASP A 14 -28.25 -2.13 18.73
CA ASP A 14 -28.67 -3.17 19.67
C ASP A 14 -30.14 -2.97 20.08
N ALA A 15 -30.64 -3.77 21.04
CA ALA A 15 -32.02 -3.68 21.55
C ALA A 15 -32.38 -2.31 22.17
N ASN A 16 -31.38 -1.51 22.56
CA ASN A 16 -31.52 -0.18 23.15
C ASN A 16 -31.47 0.94 22.12
N GLY A 17 -31.23 0.62 20.83
CA GLY A 17 -31.17 1.58 19.73
C GLY A 17 -29.79 1.72 19.09
N VAL A 18 -29.53 2.89 18.51
CA VAL A 18 -28.28 3.18 17.77
C VAL A 18 -27.34 3.98 18.68
N THR A 19 -26.15 3.43 18.95
CA THR A 19 -25.09 4.10 19.73
C THR A 19 -23.89 4.38 18.84
N PRO A 20 -23.44 5.64 18.69
CA PRO A 20 -22.22 5.95 17.95
C PRO A 20 -21.00 5.30 18.60
N LEU A 21 -20.06 4.84 17.75
CA LEU A 21 -18.75 4.35 18.19
C LEU A 21 -17.74 5.51 18.13
N SER A 22 -16.93 5.63 19.18
CA SER A 22 -15.86 6.66 19.29
C SER A 22 -14.61 6.24 18.53
N LEU A 23 -14.78 5.97 17.21
CA LEU A 23 -13.68 5.73 16.28
C LEU A 23 -13.23 7.03 15.61
N PRO A 24 -11.96 7.13 15.19
CA PRO A 24 -11.52 8.20 14.31
C PRO A 24 -12.38 8.25 13.04
N GLN A 25 -12.62 9.42 12.50
CA GLN A 25 -13.42 9.55 11.28
C GLN A 25 -12.71 8.94 10.06
N ARG A 26 -11.38 8.99 10.05
CA ARG A 26 -10.53 8.31 9.07
C ARG A 26 -10.14 6.93 9.57
N SER A 27 -11.14 6.06 9.73
CA SER A 27 -10.95 4.66 10.11
C SER A 27 -11.74 3.73 9.19
N ARG A 28 -11.29 2.48 9.09
CA ARG A 28 -11.96 1.43 8.34
C ARG A 28 -12.17 0.21 9.21
N LEU A 29 -13.42 -0.15 9.39
CA LEU A 29 -13.85 -1.36 10.12
C LEU A 29 -13.86 -2.56 9.18
N TYR A 30 -13.32 -3.70 9.62
CA TYR A 30 -13.21 -4.94 8.82
C TYR A 30 -14.12 -6.06 9.30
N GLY A 31 -14.43 -6.14 10.58
CA GLY A 31 -15.31 -7.17 11.14
C GLY A 31 -15.11 -7.36 12.63
N LEU A 32 -15.61 -8.50 13.11
CA LEU A 32 -15.51 -8.96 14.50
C LEU A 32 -14.72 -10.27 14.53
N VAL A 33 -13.83 -10.41 15.51
CA VAL A 33 -13.11 -11.65 15.83
C VAL A 33 -13.17 -11.82 17.33
N ASP A 34 -13.73 -12.94 17.81
CA ASP A 34 -13.84 -13.28 19.23
C ASP A 34 -14.42 -12.18 20.13
N GLY A 35 -15.30 -11.34 19.56
CA GLY A 35 -15.95 -10.22 20.25
C GLY A 35 -15.28 -8.86 20.07
N ASP A 36 -14.10 -8.80 19.49
CA ASP A 36 -13.37 -7.57 19.18
C ASP A 36 -13.66 -7.07 17.79
N LEU A 37 -13.93 -5.76 17.66
CA LEU A 37 -13.97 -5.04 16.40
C LEU A 37 -12.54 -4.81 15.88
N ILE A 38 -12.30 -5.15 14.63
CA ILE A 38 -11.00 -5.01 13.97
C ILE A 38 -11.07 -3.83 13.00
N PHE A 39 -10.19 -2.85 13.15
CA PHE A 39 -10.19 -1.64 12.33
C PHE A 39 -8.78 -1.06 12.12
N SER A 40 -8.57 -0.38 11.00
CA SER A 40 -7.40 0.46 10.77
C SER A 40 -7.76 1.93 10.96
N ILE A 41 -6.74 2.74 11.25
CA ILE A 41 -6.87 4.18 11.42
C ILE A 41 -5.91 4.90 10.46
N GLU A 42 -6.36 6.03 9.88
CA GLU A 42 -5.55 6.87 8.98
C GLU A 42 -5.24 8.25 9.57
N GLU A 43 -5.53 8.43 10.85
CA GLU A 43 -5.19 9.60 11.66
C GLU A 43 -4.75 9.13 13.05
N ASP A 44 -3.95 9.92 13.75
CA ASP A 44 -3.53 9.60 15.11
C ASP A 44 -4.74 9.58 16.05
N TRP A 45 -4.84 8.52 16.84
CA TRP A 45 -5.95 8.33 17.76
C TRP A 45 -5.46 8.18 19.19
N THR A 46 -5.76 9.19 20.03
CA THR A 46 -5.37 9.21 21.43
C THR A 46 -6.55 8.84 22.32
N ARG A 47 -6.33 7.87 23.20
CA ARG A 47 -7.31 7.41 24.21
C ARG A 47 -6.77 7.59 25.61
N PRO A 48 -7.61 8.00 26.58
CA PRO A 48 -7.23 7.96 27.99
C PRO A 48 -6.84 6.52 28.37
N ARG A 49 -5.82 6.37 29.17
CA ARG A 49 -5.37 5.07 29.62
C ARG A 49 -6.07 4.63 30.89
N TRP A 50 -5.96 3.37 31.12
CA TRP A 50 -6.48 2.54 32.17
C TRP A 50 -5.97 2.87 33.58
N LYS A 51 -6.66 2.31 34.63
CA LYS A 51 -6.38 2.41 36.05
C LYS A 51 -4.90 2.27 36.43
N GLY A 52 -4.25 3.34 36.81
CA GLY A 52 -2.89 3.36 37.38
C GLY A 52 -1.78 3.94 36.50
N ASP A 53 -2.05 4.28 35.25
CA ASP A 53 -1.08 4.96 34.37
C ASP A 53 -1.70 6.27 33.85
N ASP A 54 -1.16 7.41 34.26
CA ASP A 54 -1.70 8.74 33.98
C ASP A 54 -1.51 9.21 32.53
N LYS A 55 -0.87 8.39 31.67
CA LYS A 55 -0.54 8.81 30.31
C LYS A 55 -1.49 8.22 29.29
N PRO A 56 -2.09 9.04 28.40
CA PRO A 56 -2.92 8.56 27.31
C PRO A 56 -2.11 7.69 26.34
N VAL A 57 -2.75 6.72 25.70
CA VAL A 57 -2.17 5.91 24.61
C VAL A 57 -2.53 6.55 23.28
N THR A 58 -1.56 6.75 22.41
CA THR A 58 -1.77 7.18 21.05
C THR A 58 -1.47 6.05 20.08
N PHE A 59 -2.47 5.65 19.30
CA PHE A 59 -2.31 4.79 18.14
C PHE A 59 -2.00 5.69 16.94
N THR A 60 -0.89 5.44 16.27
CA THR A 60 -0.45 6.28 15.15
C THR A 60 -1.18 5.92 13.86
N ALA A 61 -1.39 6.90 13.00
CA ALA A 61 -1.97 6.71 11.66
C ALA A 61 -1.30 5.55 10.90
N GLY A 62 -2.09 4.70 10.24
CA GLY A 62 -1.62 3.49 9.56
C GLY A 62 -1.57 2.24 10.45
N SER A 63 -2.02 2.30 11.70
CA SER A 63 -2.07 1.14 12.61
C SER A 63 -3.33 0.30 12.42
N LEU A 64 -3.21 -1.03 12.72
CA LEU A 64 -4.31 -1.97 12.85
C LEU A 64 -4.58 -2.21 14.33
N VAL A 65 -5.83 -2.05 14.73
CA VAL A 65 -6.27 -2.03 16.13
C VAL A 65 -7.46 -2.94 16.31
N SER A 66 -7.59 -3.59 17.49
CA SER A 66 -8.82 -4.22 17.97
C SER A 66 -9.37 -3.49 19.16
N ALA A 67 -10.68 -3.57 19.35
CA ALA A 67 -11.34 -3.12 20.56
C ALA A 67 -12.68 -3.78 20.73
N THR A 68 -13.08 -4.03 22.00
CA THR A 68 -14.46 -4.42 22.27
C THR A 68 -15.42 -3.29 21.91
N PRO A 69 -16.68 -3.58 21.50
CA PRO A 69 -17.68 -2.54 21.25
C PRO A 69 -17.93 -1.65 22.49
N SER A 70 -17.74 -2.20 23.70
CA SER A 70 -17.86 -1.43 24.94
C SER A 70 -16.81 -0.37 25.13
N ALA A 71 -15.56 -0.68 24.76
CA ALA A 71 -14.43 0.28 24.81
C ALA A 71 -14.59 1.43 23.81
N LEU A 72 -15.38 1.24 22.77
CA LEU A 72 -15.61 2.25 21.73
C LEU A 72 -16.86 3.12 21.97
N LYS A 73 -17.59 2.91 23.06
CA LYS A 73 -18.70 3.82 23.42
C LYS A 73 -18.16 5.19 23.82
N PRO A 74 -18.95 6.26 23.64
CA PRO A 74 -18.60 7.58 24.15
C PRO A 74 -18.32 7.52 25.64
N LEU A 75 -17.16 8.04 26.05
CA LEU A 75 -16.75 8.07 27.46
C LEU A 75 -17.65 9.02 28.25
N LYS A 76 -18.20 8.54 29.38
CA LYS A 76 -18.73 9.45 30.40
C LYS A 76 -17.57 9.96 31.27
N ALA A 77 -17.69 11.19 31.75
CA ALA A 77 -16.74 11.73 32.70
C ALA A 77 -16.57 10.79 33.89
N ASN A 78 -15.34 10.30 34.14
CA ASN A 78 -14.97 9.35 35.18
C ASN A 78 -15.21 7.85 34.88
N GLU A 79 -15.60 7.43 33.67
CA GLU A 79 -15.56 6.00 33.30
C GLU A 79 -14.12 5.55 33.04
N ILE A 80 -13.76 4.42 33.63
CA ILE A 80 -12.44 3.78 33.53
C ILE A 80 -12.64 2.45 32.79
N PHE A 81 -11.86 2.21 31.74
CA PHE A 81 -11.88 0.95 30.99
C PHE A 81 -11.22 -0.20 31.76
N GLY A 82 -11.67 -1.41 31.52
CA GLY A 82 -11.53 -2.54 32.40
C GLY A 82 -10.51 -3.62 32.07
N ASN A 83 -9.74 -3.61 30.97
CA ASN A 83 -8.77 -4.65 30.65
C ASN A 83 -7.44 -4.07 30.19
N ASP A 84 -6.34 -4.84 30.38
CA ASP A 84 -4.96 -4.41 30.16
C ASP A 84 -4.63 -4.03 28.70
N CYS A 85 -5.48 -4.43 27.74
CA CYS A 85 -5.33 -4.10 26.33
C CYS A 85 -6.70 -3.96 25.64
N ASP A 86 -7.41 -2.83 25.86
CA ASP A 86 -8.64 -2.52 25.12
C ASP A 86 -8.83 -1.00 25.00
N PRO A 87 -8.51 -0.39 23.84
CA PRO A 87 -8.10 -0.99 22.56
C PRO A 87 -6.69 -1.60 22.53
N CYS A 88 -6.52 -2.63 21.68
CA CYS A 88 -5.26 -3.33 21.47
C CYS A 88 -4.62 -3.05 20.11
N LEU A 89 -3.31 -2.90 20.08
CA LEU A 89 -2.54 -2.76 18.85
C LEU A 89 -2.20 -4.14 18.27
N LEU A 90 -2.70 -4.45 17.06
CA LEU A 90 -2.33 -5.67 16.32
C LEU A 90 -1.06 -5.46 15.53
N LEU A 91 -1.00 -4.34 14.81
CA LEU A 91 0.16 -3.97 14.00
C LEU A 91 0.38 -2.47 14.05
N ALA A 92 1.57 -2.07 14.48
CA ALA A 92 1.98 -0.68 14.45
C ALA A 92 2.24 -0.21 13.02
N SER A 93 1.91 1.05 12.75
CA SER A 93 2.45 1.75 11.59
C SER A 93 3.98 1.82 11.67
N GLY A 94 4.62 2.03 10.53
CA GLY A 94 6.06 2.19 10.44
C GLY A 94 6.44 3.09 9.27
N PRO A 95 7.64 3.67 9.29
CA PRO A 95 8.04 4.66 8.29
C PRO A 95 8.13 4.07 6.87
N ARG A 96 8.19 2.74 6.76
CA ARG A 96 8.29 2.00 5.49
C ARG A 96 7.33 0.81 5.43
N ARG A 97 6.25 0.90 6.17
CA ARG A 97 5.22 -0.13 6.27
C ARG A 97 3.86 0.44 5.93
N SER A 98 3.05 -0.32 5.20
CA SER A 98 1.64 -0.05 4.98
C SER A 98 0.81 -1.32 5.14
N ILE A 99 -0.44 -1.14 5.57
CA ILE A 99 -1.47 -2.19 5.58
C ILE A 99 -2.36 -1.92 4.37
N ASP A 100 -2.43 -2.88 3.45
CA ASP A 100 -3.18 -2.71 2.20
C ASP A 100 -4.58 -3.30 2.28
N GLN A 101 -4.69 -4.54 2.77
CA GLN A 101 -5.95 -5.24 2.92
C GLN A 101 -6.02 -5.94 4.26
N VAL A 102 -7.21 -5.96 4.83
CA VAL A 102 -7.50 -6.71 6.06
C VAL A 102 -8.81 -7.46 5.85
N ALA A 103 -8.87 -8.68 6.31
CA ALA A 103 -10.08 -9.49 6.42
C ALA A 103 -10.08 -10.24 7.75
N VAL A 104 -11.23 -10.78 8.12
CA VAL A 104 -11.39 -11.59 9.30
C VAL A 104 -11.88 -13.00 8.91
N THR A 105 -11.52 -13.98 9.71
CA THR A 105 -12.05 -15.34 9.70
C THR A 105 -12.77 -15.58 11.01
N ASP A 106 -13.10 -16.83 11.34
CA ASP A 106 -13.80 -17.15 12.59
C ASP A 106 -13.03 -16.68 13.82
N HIS A 107 -11.71 -17.00 13.89
CA HIS A 107 -10.86 -16.69 15.05
C HIS A 107 -9.56 -15.96 14.69
N ARG A 108 -9.45 -15.37 13.48
CA ARG A 108 -8.21 -14.75 13.02
C ARG A 108 -8.46 -13.42 12.32
N VAL A 109 -7.47 -12.56 12.43
CA VAL A 109 -7.36 -11.40 11.56
C VAL A 109 -6.27 -11.70 10.52
N ILE A 110 -6.55 -11.42 9.26
CA ILE A 110 -5.61 -11.58 8.15
C ILE A 110 -5.31 -10.21 7.58
N ALA A 111 -4.03 -9.89 7.40
CA ALA A 111 -3.62 -8.62 6.79
C ALA A 111 -2.58 -8.82 5.70
N VAL A 112 -2.74 -8.13 4.58
CA VAL A 112 -1.69 -7.91 3.60
C VAL A 112 -0.91 -6.68 4.03
N VAL A 113 0.35 -6.87 4.35
CA VAL A 113 1.25 -5.85 4.85
C VAL A 113 2.40 -5.69 3.88
N TYR A 114 2.69 -4.46 3.49
CA TYR A 114 3.88 -4.14 2.70
C TYR A 114 4.95 -3.55 3.59
N GLU A 115 6.16 -4.10 3.51
CA GLU A 115 7.35 -3.53 4.08
C GLU A 115 8.37 -3.29 2.97
N ASN A 116 8.79 -2.05 2.79
CA ASN A 116 9.57 -1.63 1.62
C ASN A 116 8.92 -2.08 0.29
N VAL A 117 7.61 -1.95 0.17
CA VAL A 117 6.81 -2.32 -1.02
C VAL A 117 6.84 -3.82 -1.36
N ARG A 118 7.19 -4.68 -0.40
CA ARG A 118 7.19 -6.14 -0.53
C ARG A 118 6.09 -6.72 0.34
N ALA A 119 5.23 -7.55 -0.25
CA ALA A 119 4.08 -8.11 0.45
C ALA A 119 4.47 -9.19 1.46
N SER A 120 3.80 -9.16 2.60
CA SER A 120 3.65 -10.26 3.53
C SER A 120 2.16 -10.46 3.80
N VAL A 121 1.68 -11.68 3.82
CA VAL A 121 0.32 -12.01 4.28
C VAL A 121 0.46 -12.51 5.71
N MET A 122 -0.10 -11.75 6.66
CA MET A 122 0.01 -12.00 8.09
C MET A 122 -1.30 -12.53 8.64
N THR A 123 -1.24 -13.52 9.52
CA THR A 123 -2.37 -13.97 10.34
C THR A 123 -2.15 -13.55 11.79
N PHE A 124 -3.19 -13.12 12.48
CA PHE A 124 -3.14 -12.70 13.88
C PHE A 124 -4.17 -13.48 14.67
N VAL A 125 -3.83 -13.86 15.90
CA VAL A 125 -4.70 -14.52 16.86
C VAL A 125 -4.62 -13.79 18.21
N ASP A 126 -5.76 -13.60 18.85
CA ASP A 126 -5.80 -13.16 20.23
C ASP A 126 -5.36 -14.30 21.17
N ARG A 127 -4.55 -13.95 22.17
CA ARG A 127 -4.08 -14.84 23.23
C ARG A 127 -4.51 -14.36 24.62
N GLY A 128 -5.57 -13.58 24.67
CA GLY A 128 -6.08 -13.00 25.91
C GLY A 128 -5.07 -12.05 26.56
N GLU A 129 -4.68 -12.30 27.80
CA GLU A 129 -3.72 -11.48 28.56
C GLU A 129 -2.36 -11.30 27.86
N TRP A 130 -2.00 -12.19 26.92
CA TRP A 130 -0.77 -12.12 26.16
C TRP A 130 -0.86 -11.27 24.90
N GLY A 131 -2.04 -10.69 24.61
CA GLY A 131 -2.33 -9.88 23.45
C GLY A 131 -2.21 -10.65 22.13
N TRP A 132 -2.19 -9.91 21.03
CA TRP A 132 -2.18 -10.47 19.67
C TRP A 132 -0.83 -11.08 19.29
N ARG A 133 -0.86 -12.26 18.67
CA ARG A 133 0.31 -12.93 18.08
C ARG A 133 0.13 -13.07 16.60
N SER A 134 1.21 -12.91 15.84
CA SER A 134 1.17 -13.02 14.38
C SER A 134 2.07 -14.12 13.84
N ALA A 135 1.70 -14.65 12.69
CA ALA A 135 2.52 -15.52 11.85
C ALA A 135 2.39 -15.08 10.39
N ALA A 136 3.40 -15.37 9.56
CA ALA A 136 3.37 -15.07 8.14
C ALA A 136 2.93 -16.30 7.33
N LEU A 137 2.04 -16.10 6.37
CA LEU A 137 1.68 -17.07 5.34
C LEU A 137 2.70 -17.05 4.20
N PRO A 138 2.89 -18.16 3.47
CA PRO A 138 3.88 -18.25 2.39
C PRO A 138 3.64 -17.25 1.25
N THR A 139 4.64 -16.43 0.94
CA THR A 139 4.69 -15.51 -0.20
C THR A 139 5.95 -15.76 -1.04
N ILE A 140 6.15 -14.98 -2.08
CA ILE A 140 7.37 -14.98 -2.89
C ILE A 140 8.12 -13.66 -2.72
N GLU A 141 9.40 -13.64 -3.04
CA GLU A 141 10.21 -12.43 -2.97
C GLU A 141 9.74 -11.38 -4.00
N ASN A 142 9.81 -10.10 -3.64
CA ASN A 142 9.37 -8.97 -4.46
C ASN A 142 7.96 -9.19 -5.04
N ALA A 143 7.02 -9.57 -4.15
CA ALA A 143 5.64 -9.87 -4.51
C ALA A 143 4.67 -8.75 -4.15
N SER A 144 3.54 -8.77 -4.82
CA SER A 144 2.26 -8.30 -4.31
C SER A 144 1.36 -9.48 -3.91
N ALA A 145 0.44 -9.22 -3.01
CA ALA A 145 -0.55 -10.18 -2.57
C ALA A 145 -1.92 -9.50 -2.44
N ALA A 146 -2.99 -10.28 -2.60
CA ALA A 146 -4.35 -9.79 -2.37
C ALA A 146 -5.21 -10.86 -1.71
N LEU A 147 -6.02 -10.48 -0.74
CA LEU A 147 -7.02 -11.34 -0.13
C LEU A 147 -8.16 -11.56 -1.14
N VAL A 148 -8.58 -12.80 -1.32
CA VAL A 148 -9.61 -13.16 -2.30
C VAL A 148 -10.92 -13.53 -1.57
N ALA A 149 -10.84 -14.37 -0.57
CA ALA A 149 -11.97 -14.78 0.26
C ALA A 149 -11.49 -15.34 1.59
N THR A 150 -12.32 -15.21 2.62
CA THR A 150 -12.13 -15.81 3.94
C THR A 150 -13.33 -16.70 4.28
N SER A 151 -13.13 -17.72 5.11
CA SER A 151 -14.20 -18.55 5.64
C SER A 151 -14.90 -17.84 6.80
N ASP A 152 -16.25 -17.94 6.84
CA ASP A 152 -17.06 -17.43 7.95
C ASP A 152 -17.24 -18.45 9.09
N SER A 153 -16.80 -19.71 8.88
CA SER A 153 -17.00 -20.82 9.83
C SER A 153 -15.70 -21.62 10.07
N GLY A 154 -14.58 -20.96 9.95
CA GLY A 154 -13.25 -21.55 10.16
C GLY A 154 -12.16 -20.57 9.76
N ASP A 155 -10.90 -20.97 9.88
CA ASP A 155 -9.74 -20.10 9.67
C ASP A 155 -9.02 -20.38 8.34
N GLN A 156 -9.77 -20.73 7.31
CA GLN A 156 -9.24 -20.89 5.95
C GLN A 156 -9.45 -19.62 5.15
N LEU A 157 -8.55 -19.37 4.19
CA LEU A 157 -8.65 -18.24 3.26
C LEU A 157 -8.06 -18.55 1.90
N PHE A 158 -8.55 -17.84 0.90
CA PHE A 158 -7.90 -17.72 -0.38
C PHE A 158 -7.19 -16.37 -0.49
N TYR A 159 -5.95 -16.40 -0.96
CA TYR A 159 -5.23 -15.19 -1.32
C TYR A 159 -4.44 -15.43 -2.61
N SER A 160 -4.19 -14.37 -3.36
CA SER A 160 -3.35 -14.41 -4.56
C SER A 160 -1.98 -13.81 -4.28
N VAL A 161 -0.98 -14.31 -5.00
CA VAL A 161 0.40 -13.81 -4.97
C VAL A 161 0.90 -13.71 -6.40
N GLU A 162 1.56 -12.60 -6.71
CA GLU A 162 2.23 -12.38 -8.00
C GLU A 162 3.47 -11.50 -7.83
N GLY A 163 4.31 -11.43 -8.84
CA GLY A 163 5.45 -10.53 -8.88
C GLY A 163 5.78 -10.15 -10.33
N PHE A 164 6.70 -9.22 -10.56
CA PHE A 164 7.03 -8.75 -11.90
C PHE A 164 7.33 -9.86 -12.91
N THR A 165 7.92 -10.96 -12.45
CA THR A 165 8.34 -12.11 -13.28
C THR A 165 7.58 -13.39 -12.97
N THR A 166 6.67 -13.36 -12.02
CA THR A 166 5.91 -14.53 -11.55
C THR A 166 4.43 -14.30 -11.76
N PRO A 167 3.75 -15.10 -12.60
CA PRO A 167 2.31 -14.99 -12.82
C PRO A 167 1.51 -15.14 -11.53
N THR A 168 0.30 -14.55 -11.51
CA THR A 168 -0.63 -14.65 -10.39
C THR A 168 -0.94 -16.11 -10.06
N SER A 169 -0.78 -16.49 -8.82
CA SER A 169 -1.19 -17.77 -8.26
C SER A 169 -2.20 -17.59 -7.14
N LEU A 170 -3.23 -18.44 -7.13
CA LEU A 170 -4.22 -18.54 -6.06
C LEU A 170 -3.77 -19.59 -5.06
N LYS A 171 -3.75 -19.21 -3.79
CA LYS A 171 -3.37 -20.06 -2.68
C LYS A 171 -4.57 -20.29 -1.75
N LEU A 172 -4.74 -21.53 -1.30
CA LEU A 172 -5.58 -21.90 -0.18
C LEU A 172 -4.70 -22.00 1.06
N ALA A 173 -5.02 -21.26 2.10
CA ALA A 173 -4.27 -21.25 3.35
C ALA A 173 -5.10 -21.71 4.54
N ASP A 174 -4.40 -22.32 5.49
CA ASP A 174 -4.83 -22.52 6.87
C ASP A 174 -4.14 -21.46 7.74
N ALA A 175 -4.94 -20.51 8.26
CA ALA A 175 -4.40 -19.41 9.07
C ALA A 175 -3.97 -19.85 10.48
N VAL A 176 -4.41 -21.01 10.95
CA VAL A 176 -3.99 -21.60 12.24
C VAL A 176 -2.61 -22.22 12.13
N ALA A 177 -2.41 -23.05 11.10
CA ALA A 177 -1.14 -23.72 10.84
C ALA A 177 -0.11 -22.79 10.17
N ALA A 178 -0.54 -21.64 9.69
CA ALA A 178 0.26 -20.70 8.88
C ALA A 178 0.88 -21.36 7.64
N THR A 179 0.12 -22.23 6.97
CA THR A 179 0.50 -22.95 5.76
C THR A 179 -0.37 -22.55 4.58
N ALA A 180 0.12 -22.78 3.36
CA ALA A 180 -0.67 -22.59 2.17
C ALA A 180 -0.20 -23.52 1.04
N GLU A 181 -1.16 -23.93 0.20
CA GLU A 181 -0.91 -24.63 -1.04
C GLU A 181 -1.36 -23.80 -2.26
N THR A 182 -0.71 -24.02 -3.40
CA THR A 182 -1.14 -23.37 -4.65
C THR A 182 -2.24 -24.21 -5.29
N VAL A 183 -3.44 -23.62 -5.36
CA VAL A 183 -4.62 -24.31 -5.94
C VAL A 183 -4.69 -24.07 -7.45
N LYS A 184 -4.27 -22.89 -7.90
CA LYS A 184 -4.31 -22.49 -9.30
C LYS A 184 -3.24 -21.43 -9.58
N ALA A 185 -2.69 -21.46 -10.80
CA ALA A 185 -1.78 -20.41 -11.28
C ALA A 185 -2.14 -20.04 -12.72
N LEU A 186 -1.99 -18.76 -13.05
CA LEU A 186 -2.08 -18.30 -14.43
C LEU A 186 -0.82 -18.75 -15.19
N PRO A 187 -0.95 -19.08 -16.49
CA PRO A 187 0.21 -19.44 -17.30
C PRO A 187 1.12 -18.24 -17.53
N ALA A 188 2.43 -18.50 -17.59
CA ALA A 188 3.40 -17.50 -18.02
C ALA A 188 3.07 -17.02 -19.46
N ARG A 189 3.13 -15.72 -19.68
CA ARG A 189 2.83 -15.08 -20.98
C ARG A 189 4.08 -14.53 -21.65
N PHE A 190 5.21 -14.54 -20.94
CA PHE A 190 6.53 -14.18 -21.47
C PHE A 190 7.60 -14.99 -20.75
N ASP A 191 8.77 -15.09 -21.37
CA ASP A 191 9.93 -15.76 -20.78
C ASP A 191 10.66 -14.84 -19.81
N ALA A 192 10.55 -15.12 -18.52
CA ALA A 192 11.21 -14.40 -17.45
C ALA A 192 12.53 -15.04 -16.97
N SER A 193 12.96 -16.16 -17.52
CA SER A 193 14.11 -16.95 -17.03
C SER A 193 15.43 -16.15 -17.05
N GLY A 194 15.58 -15.27 -18.03
CA GLY A 194 16.73 -14.39 -18.19
C GLY A 194 16.62 -13.06 -17.45
N LEU A 195 15.53 -12.79 -16.72
CA LEU A 195 15.29 -11.52 -16.02
C LEU A 195 15.72 -11.59 -14.55
N MET A 196 15.97 -10.42 -13.98
CA MET A 196 16.21 -10.20 -12.56
C MET A 196 15.38 -9.00 -12.10
N VAL A 197 15.04 -8.98 -10.81
CA VAL A 197 14.36 -7.89 -10.15
C VAL A 197 15.24 -7.35 -9.04
N GLU A 198 15.51 -6.06 -9.08
CA GLU A 198 16.28 -5.35 -8.05
C GLU A 198 15.45 -4.25 -7.44
N GLN A 199 15.70 -3.93 -6.18
CA GLN A 199 15.14 -2.77 -5.51
C GLN A 199 16.25 -1.82 -5.09
N HIS A 200 16.10 -0.56 -5.43
CA HIS A 200 17.05 0.52 -5.12
C HIS A 200 16.33 1.71 -4.51
N GLU A 201 17.12 2.72 -4.10
CA GLU A 201 16.61 3.98 -3.57
C GLU A 201 17.33 5.15 -4.24
N ALA A 202 16.54 6.09 -4.75
CA ALA A 202 17.00 7.42 -5.12
C ALA A 202 16.88 8.37 -3.93
N THR A 203 17.62 9.47 -3.97
CA THR A 203 17.49 10.53 -2.97
C THR A 203 16.83 11.75 -3.62
N SER A 204 15.60 12.05 -3.17
CA SER A 204 14.84 13.21 -3.64
C SER A 204 15.50 14.53 -3.22
N LYS A 205 15.05 15.63 -3.80
CA LYS A 205 15.58 16.98 -3.59
C LYS A 205 15.60 17.41 -2.12
N ASP A 206 14.64 16.93 -1.32
CA ASP A 206 14.54 17.21 0.12
C ASP A 206 15.23 16.18 1.00
N GLY A 207 15.99 15.24 0.43
CA GLY A 207 16.70 14.17 1.13
C GLY A 207 15.91 12.89 1.35
N THR A 208 14.62 12.86 1.01
CA THR A 208 13.77 11.67 1.16
C THR A 208 14.26 10.53 0.28
N LYS A 209 14.31 9.32 0.83
CA LYS A 209 14.67 8.10 0.10
C LYS A 209 13.45 7.54 -0.63
N ILE A 210 13.55 7.45 -1.94
CA ILE A 210 12.50 7.02 -2.85
C ILE A 210 12.83 5.63 -3.38
N PRO A 211 12.11 4.58 -2.96
CA PRO A 211 12.35 3.25 -3.47
C PRO A 211 11.83 3.09 -4.89
N TYR A 212 12.49 2.22 -5.64
CA TYR A 212 12.04 1.82 -6.98
C TYR A 212 12.54 0.43 -7.31
N PHE A 213 11.78 -0.28 -8.14
CA PHE A 213 12.15 -1.58 -8.66
C PHE A 213 12.69 -1.47 -10.08
N ILE A 214 13.68 -2.28 -10.40
CA ILE A 214 14.22 -2.49 -11.74
C ILE A 214 13.96 -3.93 -12.14
N VAL A 215 13.29 -4.13 -13.27
CA VAL A 215 13.17 -5.44 -13.93
C VAL A 215 14.00 -5.38 -15.20
N THR A 216 15.05 -6.18 -15.28
CA THR A 216 16.02 -6.11 -16.37
C THR A 216 16.63 -7.48 -16.66
N LYS A 217 17.33 -7.60 -17.77
CA LYS A 217 18.05 -8.82 -18.15
C LYS A 217 19.24 -9.06 -17.21
N LYS A 218 19.45 -10.30 -16.78
CA LYS A 218 20.67 -10.70 -16.06
C LYS A 218 21.92 -10.35 -16.87
N GLY A 219 22.91 -9.77 -16.22
CA GLY A 219 24.16 -9.34 -16.88
C GLY A 219 23.99 -8.12 -17.79
N HIS A 220 22.98 -7.27 -17.57
CA HIS A 220 22.84 -5.99 -18.24
C HIS A 220 24.07 -5.10 -18.02
N LYS A 221 24.33 -4.18 -18.94
CA LYS A 221 25.49 -3.30 -18.86
C LYS A 221 25.17 -2.02 -18.08
N HIS A 222 26.18 -1.47 -17.44
CA HIS A 222 26.14 -0.15 -16.79
C HIS A 222 26.89 0.91 -17.66
N ASP A 223 26.53 1.01 -18.94
CA ASP A 223 27.15 1.91 -19.92
C ASP A 223 26.16 2.94 -20.49
N GLY A 224 24.97 3.05 -19.90
CA GLY A 224 23.91 3.96 -20.32
C GLY A 224 23.13 3.51 -21.56
N SER A 225 23.39 2.31 -22.06
CA SER A 225 22.83 1.83 -23.34
C SER A 225 21.46 1.12 -23.22
N ASN A 226 21.00 0.75 -22.01
CA ASN A 226 19.77 -0.03 -21.86
C ASN A 226 18.53 0.83 -22.14
N PRO A 227 17.67 0.45 -23.09
CA PRO A 227 16.36 1.07 -23.26
C PRO A 227 15.54 0.86 -21.98
N THR A 228 15.13 1.95 -21.36
CA THR A 228 14.46 1.90 -20.04
C THR A 228 13.14 2.62 -20.09
N LEU A 229 12.09 2.00 -19.53
CA LEU A 229 10.77 2.60 -19.35
C LEU A 229 10.54 2.81 -17.85
N LEU A 230 10.42 4.07 -17.43
CA LEU A 230 10.14 4.44 -16.04
C LEU A 230 8.66 4.74 -15.87
N HIS A 231 8.03 4.01 -14.95
CA HIS A 231 6.62 4.13 -14.58
C HIS A 231 6.46 4.58 -13.13
N ALA A 232 5.48 5.47 -12.88
CA ALA A 232 5.03 5.84 -11.54
C ALA A 232 3.58 6.33 -11.57
N TYR A 233 3.01 6.53 -10.37
CA TYR A 233 1.67 7.08 -10.20
C TYR A 233 1.63 8.28 -9.25
N GLY A 234 2.02 8.12 -7.99
CA GLY A 234 2.21 9.16 -6.99
C GLY A 234 0.96 9.97 -6.66
N GLY A 235 -0.17 9.33 -6.37
CA GLY A 235 -1.39 10.02 -5.97
C GLY A 235 -2.47 9.10 -5.43
N PHE A 236 -3.53 9.67 -4.85
CA PHE A 236 -4.74 8.96 -4.39
C PHE A 236 -4.47 7.79 -3.43
N GLN A 237 -3.35 7.82 -2.72
CA GLN A 237 -2.93 6.72 -1.83
C GLN A 237 -2.83 5.36 -2.54
N LEU A 238 -2.69 5.35 -3.87
CA LEU A 238 -2.54 4.13 -4.65
C LEU A 238 -1.07 3.72 -4.73
N SER A 239 -0.77 2.51 -4.25
CA SER A 239 0.57 1.94 -4.27
C SER A 239 0.90 1.32 -5.64
N LYS A 240 2.12 1.55 -6.13
CA LYS A 240 2.67 0.81 -7.27
C LYS A 240 3.42 -0.40 -6.77
N LEU A 241 2.80 -1.56 -6.92
CA LEU A 241 3.25 -2.84 -6.37
C LEU A 241 3.92 -3.70 -7.44
N PRO A 242 4.70 -4.72 -7.04
CA PRO A 242 5.23 -5.73 -7.96
C PRO A 242 4.10 -6.60 -8.55
N VAL A 243 3.65 -6.30 -9.76
CA VAL A 243 2.57 -7.02 -10.44
C VAL A 243 3.06 -7.64 -11.74
N TYR A 244 2.46 -8.78 -12.12
CA TYR A 244 2.74 -9.46 -13.37
C TYR A 244 2.02 -8.76 -14.53
N ASP A 245 2.76 -8.03 -15.34
CA ASP A 245 2.23 -7.39 -16.54
C ASP A 245 2.67 -8.14 -17.81
N PRO A 246 1.79 -8.94 -18.43
CA PRO A 246 2.14 -9.71 -19.62
C PRO A 246 2.44 -8.84 -20.84
N ILE A 247 1.89 -7.62 -20.90
CA ILE A 247 2.13 -6.69 -22.02
C ILE A 247 3.55 -6.13 -21.93
N VAL A 248 3.91 -5.60 -20.76
CA VAL A 248 5.28 -5.13 -20.50
C VAL A 248 6.27 -6.28 -20.65
N GLY A 249 5.94 -7.47 -20.11
CA GLY A 249 6.78 -8.65 -20.25
C GLY A 249 7.05 -9.03 -21.71
N LYS A 250 5.98 -9.18 -22.50
CA LYS A 250 6.08 -9.66 -23.88
C LYS A 250 6.63 -8.63 -24.86
N LEU A 251 6.19 -7.38 -24.74
CA LEU A 251 6.50 -6.36 -25.73
C LEU A 251 7.74 -5.53 -25.39
N TRP A 252 8.17 -5.54 -24.13
CA TRP A 252 9.31 -4.73 -23.68
C TRP A 252 10.46 -5.56 -23.10
N LEU A 253 10.20 -6.36 -22.05
CA LEU A 253 11.26 -7.11 -21.35
C LEU A 253 11.88 -8.22 -22.22
N GLU A 254 11.08 -9.03 -22.94
CA GLU A 254 11.59 -10.05 -23.85
C GLU A 254 12.44 -9.46 -25.01
N ARG A 255 12.18 -8.19 -25.36
CA ARG A 255 12.94 -7.48 -26.39
C ARG A 255 14.21 -6.78 -25.85
N GLY A 256 14.56 -7.05 -24.59
CA GLY A 256 15.75 -6.52 -23.95
C GLY A 256 15.58 -5.13 -23.33
N GLY A 257 14.34 -4.64 -23.20
CA GLY A 257 14.06 -3.40 -22.48
C GLY A 257 14.15 -3.61 -20.95
N THR A 258 14.45 -2.55 -20.23
CA THR A 258 14.40 -2.47 -18.78
C THR A 258 13.12 -1.76 -18.35
N TYR A 259 12.42 -2.29 -17.35
CA TYR A 259 11.21 -1.69 -16.77
C TYR A 259 11.47 -1.26 -15.34
N VAL A 260 11.13 -0.02 -15.03
CA VAL A 260 11.34 0.56 -13.71
C VAL A 260 10.02 1.07 -13.14
N VAL A 261 9.73 0.72 -11.90
CA VAL A 261 8.56 1.18 -11.16
C VAL A 261 9.01 2.00 -9.97
N ALA A 262 8.69 3.30 -9.97
CA ALA A 262 9.04 4.21 -8.89
C ALA A 262 7.90 4.37 -7.89
N ASN A 263 8.23 4.24 -6.60
CA ASN A 263 7.31 4.32 -5.46
C ASN A 263 7.38 5.72 -4.83
N ILE A 264 6.87 6.71 -5.58
CA ILE A 264 6.96 8.13 -5.22
C ILE A 264 5.89 8.55 -4.21
N ARG A 265 6.16 9.62 -3.45
CA ARG A 265 5.19 10.21 -2.51
C ARG A 265 3.88 10.60 -3.20
N GLY A 266 2.80 10.60 -2.43
CA GLY A 266 1.43 10.75 -2.92
C GLY A 266 0.73 9.42 -3.15
N GLY A 267 1.48 8.32 -3.36
CA GLY A 267 0.98 6.95 -3.32
C GLY A 267 0.73 6.44 -1.90
N GLY A 268 0.37 5.17 -1.76
CA GLY A 268 0.07 4.51 -0.48
C GLY A 268 1.17 3.60 0.06
N GLU A 269 2.32 3.54 -0.60
CA GLU A 269 3.36 2.54 -0.38
C GLU A 269 3.85 2.47 1.07
N PHE A 270 3.83 3.60 1.79
CA PHE A 270 4.21 3.69 3.20
C PHE A 270 3.10 4.29 4.07
N GLY A 271 1.84 4.05 3.68
CA GLY A 271 0.67 4.48 4.44
C GLY A 271 0.30 5.97 4.31
N PRO A 272 -0.56 6.48 5.21
CA PRO A 272 -1.15 7.81 5.10
C PRO A 272 -0.12 8.94 5.02
N ALA A 273 0.96 8.88 5.82
CA ALA A 273 2.00 9.92 5.84
C ALA A 273 2.72 10.06 4.49
N TRP A 274 2.93 8.95 3.75
CA TRP A 274 3.54 8.97 2.43
C TRP A 274 2.64 9.66 1.40
N HIS A 275 1.35 9.43 1.51
CA HIS A 275 0.34 10.09 0.69
C HIS A 275 0.28 11.60 1.00
N GLU A 276 0.14 11.96 2.26
CA GLU A 276 -0.04 13.35 2.70
C GLU A 276 1.18 14.23 2.43
N ALA A 277 2.39 13.62 2.42
CA ALA A 277 3.64 14.33 2.16
C ALA A 277 3.69 15.03 0.80
N ALA A 278 2.85 14.63 -0.17
CA ALA A 278 2.80 15.21 -1.52
C ALA A 278 1.40 15.72 -1.91
N LEU A 279 0.60 16.17 -0.93
CA LEU A 279 -0.72 16.77 -1.18
C LEU A 279 -0.64 18.28 -1.34
N LYS A 280 -1.60 18.83 -2.08
CA LYS A 280 -1.87 20.30 -2.21
C LYS A 280 -0.58 21.08 -2.55
N ALA A 281 -0.19 22.03 -1.71
CA ALA A 281 1.00 22.86 -1.89
C ALA A 281 2.32 22.05 -1.92
N ASN A 282 2.33 20.83 -1.40
CA ASN A 282 3.48 19.93 -1.40
C ASN A 282 3.56 19.03 -2.65
N ARG A 283 2.66 19.19 -3.61
CA ARG A 283 2.56 18.30 -4.77
C ARG A 283 3.85 18.19 -5.57
N GLN A 284 4.66 19.25 -5.62
CA GLN A 284 5.95 19.25 -6.31
C GLN A 284 6.89 18.13 -5.81
N ARG A 285 6.77 17.71 -4.55
CA ARG A 285 7.60 16.62 -3.99
C ARG A 285 7.45 15.30 -4.75
N ALA A 286 6.22 14.97 -5.21
CA ALA A 286 6.02 13.77 -6.03
C ALA A 286 6.75 13.86 -7.38
N TYR A 287 6.83 15.04 -7.96
CA TYR A 287 7.53 15.27 -9.22
C TYR A 287 9.05 15.23 -9.01
N ASP A 288 9.55 15.87 -7.96
CA ASP A 288 10.97 15.83 -7.58
C ASP A 288 11.43 14.40 -7.29
N ASP A 289 10.57 13.57 -6.65
CA ASP A 289 10.85 12.14 -6.42
C ASP A 289 11.03 11.38 -7.73
N TYR A 290 10.13 11.60 -8.69
CA TYR A 290 10.19 10.96 -10.01
C TYR A 290 11.45 11.34 -10.79
N PHE A 291 11.83 12.62 -10.76
CA PHE A 291 13.05 13.10 -11.36
C PHE A 291 14.29 12.52 -10.69
N ALA A 292 14.29 12.42 -9.36
CA ALA A 292 15.39 11.83 -8.62
C ALA A 292 15.63 10.35 -8.99
N VAL A 293 14.56 9.57 -9.23
CA VAL A 293 14.69 8.19 -9.72
C VAL A 293 15.30 8.17 -11.13
N ALA A 294 14.85 9.03 -12.03
CA ALA A 294 15.42 9.13 -13.38
C ALA A 294 16.91 9.48 -13.36
N GLU A 295 17.29 10.46 -12.54
CA GLU A 295 18.68 10.87 -12.36
C GLU A 295 19.55 9.77 -11.75
N ASP A 296 19.02 9.01 -10.78
CA ASP A 296 19.75 7.88 -10.17
C ASP A 296 19.98 6.74 -11.17
N LEU A 297 19.00 6.42 -12.02
CA LEU A 297 19.15 5.44 -13.10
C LEU A 297 20.27 5.84 -14.09
N ILE A 298 20.31 7.12 -14.46
CA ILE A 298 21.35 7.68 -15.35
C ILE A 298 22.71 7.65 -14.64
N LYS A 299 22.77 8.10 -13.39
CA LYS A 299 24.01 8.12 -12.59
C LYS A 299 24.59 6.72 -12.38
N ARG A 300 23.75 5.70 -12.23
CA ARG A 300 24.17 4.28 -12.14
C ARG A 300 24.67 3.73 -13.48
N GLY A 301 24.53 4.48 -14.56
CA GLY A 301 24.86 3.99 -15.90
C GLY A 301 23.88 2.93 -16.42
N LEU A 302 22.72 2.76 -15.79
CA LEU A 302 21.72 1.80 -16.29
C LEU A 302 21.17 2.28 -17.63
N THR A 303 20.88 3.56 -17.75
CA THR A 303 20.32 4.19 -18.94
C THR A 303 20.92 5.58 -19.16
N SER A 304 20.46 6.26 -20.19
CA SER A 304 20.79 7.66 -20.49
C SER A 304 19.53 8.40 -20.93
N PRO A 305 19.50 9.74 -20.94
CA PRO A 305 18.35 10.49 -21.43
C PRO A 305 17.88 10.05 -22.82
N ARG A 306 18.82 9.69 -23.69
CA ARG A 306 18.53 9.17 -25.03
C ARG A 306 17.89 7.78 -25.05
N ARG A 307 17.91 7.05 -23.93
CA ARG A 307 17.40 5.69 -23.79
C ARG A 307 16.28 5.57 -22.74
N LEU A 308 15.95 6.67 -22.06
CA LEU A 308 14.94 6.70 -21.02
C LEU A 308 13.61 7.20 -21.56
N GLY A 309 12.59 6.35 -21.43
CA GLY A 309 11.18 6.67 -21.65
C GLY A 309 10.42 6.80 -20.34
N ALA A 310 9.41 7.65 -20.33
CA ALA A 310 8.49 7.87 -19.21
C ALA A 310 7.09 7.44 -19.60
N TYR A 311 6.35 6.78 -18.67
CA TYR A 311 4.99 6.31 -18.90
C TYR A 311 4.12 6.55 -17.67
N GLY A 312 2.91 7.08 -17.90
CA GLY A 312 1.93 7.22 -16.84
C GLY A 312 0.52 7.44 -17.34
N ARG A 313 -0.46 6.94 -16.55
CA ARG A 313 -1.88 7.01 -16.83
C ARG A 313 -2.61 7.76 -15.72
N SER A 314 -3.69 8.48 -16.08
CA SER A 314 -4.55 9.22 -15.14
C SER A 314 -3.74 10.25 -14.35
N ASN A 315 -3.66 10.17 -13.03
CA ASN A 315 -2.75 10.98 -12.22
C ASN A 315 -1.27 10.76 -12.61
N GLY A 316 -0.88 9.55 -13.02
CA GLY A 316 0.42 9.30 -13.64
C GLY A 316 0.58 10.01 -14.99
N GLY A 317 -0.50 10.23 -15.72
CA GLY A 317 -0.51 11.05 -16.93
C GLY A 317 -0.26 12.54 -16.64
N LEU A 318 -0.80 13.09 -15.53
CA LEU A 318 -0.43 14.41 -15.03
C LEU A 318 1.07 14.47 -14.70
N LEU A 319 1.58 13.47 -14.00
CA LEU A 319 3.03 13.34 -13.72
C LEU A 319 3.87 13.40 -15.00
N MET A 320 3.42 12.71 -16.07
CA MET A 320 4.10 12.72 -17.37
C MET A 320 4.08 14.11 -18.03
N GLY A 321 2.96 14.83 -17.96
CA GLY A 321 2.87 16.20 -18.46
C GLY A 321 3.84 17.13 -17.72
N VAL A 322 3.94 16.99 -16.40
CA VAL A 322 4.92 17.74 -15.59
C VAL A 322 6.36 17.34 -15.92
N ALA A 323 6.62 16.03 -16.09
CA ALA A 323 7.96 15.53 -16.45
C ALA A 323 8.43 16.12 -17.77
N MET A 324 7.56 16.14 -18.79
CA MET A 324 7.87 16.70 -20.09
C MET A 324 8.13 18.23 -20.07
N THR A 325 7.43 18.96 -19.19
CA THR A 325 7.53 20.42 -19.13
C THR A 325 8.61 20.94 -18.19
N GLN A 326 8.85 20.27 -17.07
CA GLN A 326 9.84 20.70 -16.07
C GLN A 326 11.25 20.13 -16.34
N ARG A 327 11.34 18.90 -16.85
CA ARG A 327 12.63 18.22 -17.07
C ARG A 327 12.68 17.52 -18.44
N PRO A 328 12.51 18.26 -19.56
CA PRO A 328 12.58 17.68 -20.91
C PRO A 328 13.95 17.05 -21.23
N ASP A 329 14.98 17.43 -20.50
CA ASP A 329 16.35 16.94 -20.63
C ASP A 329 16.52 15.47 -20.22
N LEU A 330 15.61 14.90 -19.46
CA LEU A 330 15.71 13.52 -18.94
C LEU A 330 15.12 12.46 -19.88
N TRP A 331 14.24 12.82 -20.80
CA TRP A 331 13.39 11.85 -21.51
C TRP A 331 13.63 11.84 -23.01
N ASN A 332 13.77 10.66 -23.59
CA ASN A 332 13.73 10.47 -25.05
C ASN A 332 12.29 10.36 -25.58
N ALA A 333 11.41 9.77 -24.79
CA ALA A 333 9.99 9.59 -25.12
C ALA A 333 9.14 9.70 -23.86
N VAL A 334 7.94 10.27 -24.01
CA VAL A 334 6.95 10.37 -22.90
C VAL A 334 5.60 9.88 -23.41
N VAL A 335 5.05 8.87 -22.73
CA VAL A 335 3.71 8.34 -23.01
C VAL A 335 2.75 8.84 -21.94
N VAL A 336 1.79 9.65 -22.38
CA VAL A 336 0.81 10.33 -21.52
C VAL A 336 -0.56 9.71 -21.79
N GLU A 337 -1.03 8.86 -20.89
CA GLU A 337 -2.30 8.15 -21.07
C GLU A 337 -3.41 8.74 -20.19
N SER A 338 -4.54 9.10 -20.78
CA SER A 338 -5.74 9.63 -20.10
C SER A 338 -5.43 10.63 -18.98
N PRO A 339 -4.67 11.72 -19.25
CA PRO A 339 -4.10 12.58 -18.23
C PRO A 339 -5.10 13.60 -17.66
N LEU A 340 -4.74 14.13 -16.47
CA LEU A 340 -5.38 15.29 -15.84
C LEU A 340 -4.54 16.55 -16.09
N LEU A 341 -4.56 17.12 -17.30
CA LEU A 341 -3.63 18.22 -17.66
C LEU A 341 -4.25 19.62 -17.48
N ASP A 342 -5.56 19.75 -17.44
CA ASP A 342 -6.22 21.03 -17.20
C ASP A 342 -6.37 21.33 -15.70
N MET A 343 -5.25 21.60 -15.04
CA MET A 343 -5.21 21.84 -13.59
C MET A 343 -5.93 23.15 -13.17
N MET A 344 -6.17 24.05 -14.11
CA MET A 344 -6.92 25.29 -13.84
C MET A 344 -8.41 25.05 -13.67
N ARG A 345 -8.98 24.03 -14.34
CA ARG A 345 -10.41 23.79 -14.40
C ARG A 345 -10.84 22.41 -13.94
N TYR A 346 -9.91 21.46 -13.68
CA TYR A 346 -10.30 20.08 -13.37
C TYR A 346 -11.32 20.00 -12.21
N HIS A 347 -11.17 20.85 -11.19
CA HIS A 347 -12.03 20.91 -10.01
C HIS A 347 -13.45 21.45 -10.33
N LEU A 348 -13.65 22.07 -11.48
CA LEU A 348 -14.95 22.54 -11.98
C LEU A 348 -15.68 21.47 -12.80
N LEU A 349 -14.98 20.38 -13.17
CA LEU A 349 -15.56 19.27 -13.92
C LEU A 349 -16.19 18.27 -12.93
N PRO A 350 -17.32 17.58 -13.31
CA PRO A 350 -18.03 16.69 -12.39
C PRO A 350 -17.13 15.61 -11.73
N ALA A 351 -16.23 15.01 -12.47
CA ALA A 351 -15.31 14.01 -11.96
C ALA A 351 -14.22 14.64 -11.07
N GLY A 352 -13.67 15.79 -11.47
CA GLY A 352 -12.60 16.48 -10.75
C GLY A 352 -13.04 17.15 -9.45
N ALA A 353 -14.32 17.51 -9.33
CA ALA A 353 -14.85 18.15 -8.13
C ALA A 353 -14.79 17.26 -6.87
N SER A 354 -14.71 15.93 -7.05
CA SER A 354 -14.63 14.97 -5.95
C SER A 354 -13.20 14.56 -5.56
N TRP A 355 -12.18 15.12 -6.22
CA TRP A 355 -10.77 14.68 -6.07
C TRP A 355 -9.91 15.61 -5.22
#